data_10973502913637a11b9b94fbcb42544b
#
_entry.id   10973502913637a11b9b94fbcb42544b
#
_cell.length_a   1.000
_cell.length_b   1.000
_cell.length_c   1.000
_cell.angle_alpha   90.00
_cell.angle_beta   90.00
_cell.angle_gamma   90.00
#
_symmetry.space_group_name_H-M   'P 1'
#
loop_
_entity.id
_entity.type
_entity.pdbx_description
1 polymer ?
#
loop_
_entity_poly.entity_id
_entity_poly.type
_entity_poly.pdbx_seq_one_letter_code
_entity_poly.pdbx_strand_id
1 'polypeptide(L)'
;LYQLVEGKQKFASQIMTSKSPVRSCEDIDETALSYAEIKMLATGNPHIKEKMDLDIQVQKLRLLKSSFLSEKYALEDKIIKFYPQEIARRSDVIAGLKSDIERVAEHPKPSDETFVGMTVKGAFYSEKADVGNAILEACKAMTNPEPIPLGEYRGFTMELYFEAREYKVRLKGELGYPVTLGTDTFGNITRLDNALEGLPKRLEMNEMELDNLK
;
A
#
# COMPACT_ATOMS: atom_id res chain seq x y z
N LEU A 1 -7.33 45.31 14.47
CA LEU A 1 -6.69 46.21 13.47
C LEU A 1 -5.16 46.09 13.57
N TYR A 2 -4.53 46.30 14.73
CA TYR A 2 -3.06 46.27 14.92
C TYR A 2 -2.41 44.93 14.58
N GLN A 3 -3.02 43.79 14.95
CA GLN A 3 -2.55 42.47 14.56
C GLN A 3 -2.48 42.26 13.04
N LEU A 4 -3.44 42.84 12.33
CA LEU A 4 -3.52 42.77 10.87
C LEU A 4 -2.47 43.66 10.20
N VAL A 5 -2.12 44.78 10.82
CA VAL A 5 -1.06 45.70 10.38
C VAL A 5 0.31 45.04 10.63
N GLU A 6 0.50 44.44 11.79
CA GLU A 6 1.71 43.67 12.14
C GLU A 6 1.96 42.52 11.14
N GLY A 7 0.93 41.73 10.83
CA GLY A 7 1.05 40.66 9.84
C GLY A 7 1.42 41.16 8.43
N LYS A 8 0.83 42.30 8.02
CA LYS A 8 1.18 42.93 6.74
C LYS A 8 2.59 43.50 6.71
N GLN A 9 3.06 44.08 7.83
CA GLN A 9 4.39 44.65 7.94
C GLN A 9 5.45 43.53 7.91
N LYS A 10 5.24 42.40 8.60
CA LYS A 10 6.07 41.20 8.53
C LYS A 10 6.18 40.65 7.11
N PHE A 11 5.05 40.55 6.43
CA PHE A 11 4.99 40.09 5.03
C PHE A 11 5.74 41.02 4.08
N ALA A 12 5.53 42.33 4.22
CA ALA A 12 6.25 43.34 3.41
C ALA A 12 7.77 43.27 3.64
N SER A 13 8.20 43.12 4.91
CA SER A 13 9.62 43.00 5.27
C SER A 13 10.25 41.74 4.66
N GLN A 14 9.55 40.60 4.65
CA GLN A 14 10.02 39.37 4.00
C GLN A 14 10.26 39.53 2.51
N ILE A 15 9.35 40.24 1.81
CA ILE A 15 9.49 40.52 0.37
C ILE A 15 10.67 41.47 0.13
N MET A 16 10.80 42.55 0.92
CA MET A 16 11.84 43.57 0.75
C MET A 16 13.25 43.05 1.06
N THR A 17 13.38 42.07 1.96
CA THR A 17 14.69 41.49 2.34
C THR A 17 15.09 40.29 1.47
N SER A 18 14.30 39.92 0.46
CA SER A 18 14.54 38.78 -0.46
C SER A 18 14.80 37.44 0.25
N LYS A 19 14.39 37.30 1.52
CA LYS A 19 14.41 36.02 2.22
C LYS A 19 13.30 35.14 1.69
N SER A 20 13.63 33.93 1.23
CA SER A 20 12.63 32.96 0.73
C SER A 20 11.48 32.82 1.71
N PRO A 21 10.21 32.86 1.27
CA PRO A 21 9.07 32.66 2.14
C PRO A 21 9.10 31.23 2.68
N VAL A 22 9.54 31.07 3.91
CA VAL A 22 9.39 29.80 4.63
C VAL A 22 7.94 29.68 5.05
N ARG A 23 7.33 28.48 4.89
CA ARG A 23 5.92 28.21 5.23
C ARG A 23 5.55 28.45 6.70
N SER A 24 6.53 28.64 7.57
CA SER A 24 6.35 29.03 8.97
C SER A 24 7.11 30.31 9.25
N CYS A 25 6.37 31.36 9.62
CA CYS A 25 6.91 32.65 10.02
C CYS A 25 7.46 32.56 11.45
N GLU A 26 8.68 32.05 11.63
CA GLU A 26 9.35 32.06 12.94
C GLU A 26 10.40 33.18 13.08
N ASP A 27 10.86 33.78 11.98
CA ASP A 27 11.77 34.93 12.02
C ASP A 27 10.99 36.24 12.09
N ILE A 28 10.82 36.70 13.29
CA ILE A 28 10.32 38.05 13.57
C ILE A 28 11.48 39.03 13.35
N ASP A 29 11.37 39.89 12.33
CA ASP A 29 12.25 40.99 12.17
C ASP A 29 12.17 41.87 13.44
N GLU A 30 13.30 42.07 14.13
CA GLU A 30 13.39 42.78 15.41
C GLU A 30 12.90 44.25 15.35
N THR A 31 12.59 44.74 14.14
CA THR A 31 12.19 46.14 13.91
C THR A 31 10.68 46.37 14.01
N ALA A 32 9.84 45.30 13.98
CA ALA A 32 8.39 45.44 14.06
C ALA A 32 7.90 45.34 15.53
N LEU A 33 7.42 46.43 16.07
CA LEU A 33 6.76 46.42 17.39
C LEU A 33 5.59 45.39 17.40
N SER A 34 5.63 44.45 18.32
CA SER A 34 4.55 43.46 18.48
C SER A 34 3.25 44.17 18.91
N TYR A 35 2.11 43.54 18.58
CA TYR A 35 0.79 44.05 19.04
C TYR A 35 0.76 44.24 20.58
N ALA A 36 1.44 43.38 21.33
CA ALA A 36 1.55 43.47 22.78
C ALA A 36 2.31 44.73 23.22
N GLU A 37 3.40 45.08 22.56
CA GLU A 37 4.19 46.27 22.84
C GLU A 37 3.44 47.55 22.49
N ILE A 38 2.76 47.60 21.35
CA ILE A 38 1.94 48.72 20.97
C ILE A 38 0.81 48.92 21.99
N LYS A 39 0.17 47.86 22.44
CA LYS A 39 -0.92 47.93 23.44
C LYS A 39 -0.40 48.33 24.82
N MET A 40 0.77 47.86 25.22
CA MET A 40 1.45 48.27 26.44
C MET A 40 1.77 49.78 26.42
N LEU A 41 2.37 50.27 25.34
CA LEU A 41 2.64 51.72 25.16
C LEU A 41 1.40 52.56 25.19
N ALA A 42 0.32 52.12 24.54
CA ALA A 42 -0.93 52.83 24.48
C ALA A 42 -1.68 52.88 25.84
N THR A 43 -1.52 51.87 26.67
CA THR A 43 -2.23 51.78 27.96
C THR A 43 -1.37 52.13 29.20
N GLY A 44 -0.05 52.24 29.00
CA GLY A 44 0.91 52.50 30.07
C GLY A 44 1.05 51.36 31.13
N ASN A 45 0.50 50.16 30.83
CA ASN A 45 0.47 49.03 31.73
C ASN A 45 1.44 47.91 31.31
N PRO A 46 2.58 47.70 32.05
CA PRO A 46 3.59 46.70 31.66
C PRO A 46 3.07 45.24 31.75
N HIS A 47 2.06 44.96 32.58
CA HIS A 47 1.52 43.60 32.75
C HIS A 47 0.74 43.12 31.50
N ILE A 48 0.41 43.99 30.59
CA ILE A 48 -0.25 43.58 29.31
C ILE A 48 0.69 42.76 28.46
N LYS A 49 1.97 43.15 28.38
CA LYS A 49 2.97 42.38 27.61
C LYS A 49 3.17 41.00 28.24
N GLU A 50 3.42 40.96 29.55
CA GLU A 50 3.61 39.71 30.27
C GLU A 50 2.41 38.76 30.11
N LYS A 51 1.18 39.27 30.24
CA LYS A 51 -0.02 38.47 30.02
C LYS A 51 -0.08 37.88 28.61
N MET A 52 0.22 38.68 27.57
CA MET A 52 0.15 38.22 26.19
C MET A 52 1.25 37.18 25.88
N ASP A 53 2.45 37.35 26.44
CA ASP A 53 3.52 36.38 26.30
C ASP A 53 3.16 35.06 26.98
N LEU A 54 2.56 35.10 28.17
CA LEU A 54 2.05 33.91 28.83
C LEU A 54 0.90 33.26 28.08
N ASP A 55 -0.03 34.03 27.51
CA ASP A 55 -1.12 33.52 26.69
C ASP A 55 -0.57 32.76 25.46
N ILE A 56 0.47 33.30 24.81
CA ILE A 56 1.14 32.65 23.68
C ILE A 56 1.81 31.34 24.13
N GLN A 57 2.52 31.34 25.26
CA GLN A 57 3.15 30.14 25.81
C GLN A 57 2.11 29.07 26.17
N VAL A 58 1.01 29.46 26.80
CA VAL A 58 -0.11 28.54 27.12
C VAL A 58 -0.71 27.94 25.85
N GLN A 59 -0.90 28.75 24.81
CA GLN A 59 -1.42 28.24 23.52
C GLN A 59 -0.43 27.28 22.87
N LYS A 60 0.87 27.59 22.87
CA LYS A 60 1.92 26.70 22.36
C LYS A 60 1.94 25.37 23.12
N LEU A 61 1.88 25.39 24.44
CA LEU A 61 1.82 24.17 25.26
C LEU A 61 0.54 23.37 25.01
N ARG A 62 -0.60 24.02 24.84
CA ARG A 62 -1.86 23.33 24.48
C ARG A 62 -1.76 22.63 23.14
N LEU A 63 -1.14 23.27 22.15
CA LEU A 63 -0.92 22.69 20.82
C LEU A 63 0.00 21.46 20.91
N LEU A 64 1.11 21.57 21.64
CA LEU A 64 2.04 20.47 21.87
C LEU A 64 1.36 19.29 22.59
N LYS A 65 0.56 19.58 23.63
CA LYS A 65 -0.22 18.56 24.33
C LYS A 65 -1.22 17.87 23.39
N SER A 66 -1.92 18.62 22.56
CA SER A 66 -2.88 18.08 21.60
C SER A 66 -2.18 17.17 20.57
N SER A 67 -1.03 17.61 20.03
CA SER A 67 -0.21 16.82 19.11
C SER A 67 0.25 15.51 19.76
N PHE A 68 0.81 15.60 20.96
CA PHE A 68 1.25 14.42 21.71
C PHE A 68 0.12 13.42 21.96
N LEU A 69 -1.06 13.92 22.38
CA LEU A 69 -2.21 13.04 22.60
C LEU A 69 -2.71 12.39 21.30
N SER A 70 -2.70 13.13 20.19
CA SER A 70 -3.06 12.60 18.88
C SER A 70 -2.10 11.49 18.44
N GLU A 71 -0.79 11.71 18.58
CA GLU A 71 0.23 10.70 18.28
C GLU A 71 0.09 9.47 19.18
N LYS A 72 -0.12 9.69 20.48
CA LYS A 72 -0.34 8.60 21.44
C LYS A 72 -1.54 7.74 21.04
N TYR A 73 -2.69 8.35 20.77
CA TYR A 73 -3.88 7.60 20.36
C TYR A 73 -3.69 6.88 19.00
N ALA A 74 -2.98 7.50 18.08
CA ALA A 74 -2.64 6.85 16.80
C ALA A 74 -1.76 5.61 17.00
N LEU A 75 -0.81 5.65 17.94
CA LEU A 75 0.01 4.50 18.28
C LEU A 75 -0.79 3.41 19.02
N GLU A 76 -1.66 3.80 19.96
CA GLU A 76 -2.56 2.88 20.64
C GLU A 76 -3.49 2.15 19.65
N ASP A 77 -4.08 2.86 18.67
CA ASP A 77 -4.90 2.25 17.62
C ASP A 77 -4.09 1.28 16.74
N LYS A 78 -2.84 1.60 16.43
CA LYS A 78 -1.97 0.68 15.71
C LYS A 78 -1.73 -0.62 16.49
N ILE A 79 -1.42 -0.52 17.79
CA ILE A 79 -1.12 -1.67 18.64
C ILE A 79 -2.38 -2.52 18.87
N ILE A 80 -3.52 -1.89 19.12
CA ILE A 80 -4.76 -2.59 19.53
C ILE A 80 -5.53 -3.13 18.32
N LYS A 81 -5.50 -2.44 17.18
CA LYS A 81 -6.32 -2.78 16.01
C LYS A 81 -5.48 -3.22 14.81
N PHE A 82 -4.56 -2.38 14.36
CA PHE A 82 -3.86 -2.60 13.09
C PHE A 82 -2.95 -3.83 13.14
N TYR A 83 -2.02 -3.91 14.08
CA TYR A 83 -1.08 -5.01 14.15
C TYR A 83 -1.73 -6.37 14.40
N PRO A 84 -2.71 -6.53 15.31
CA PRO A 84 -3.39 -7.80 15.48
C PRO A 84 -4.14 -8.27 14.22
N GLN A 85 -4.77 -7.35 13.49
CA GLN A 85 -5.45 -7.68 12.23
C GLN A 85 -4.45 -8.09 11.14
N GLU A 86 -3.32 -7.37 11.01
CA GLU A 86 -2.29 -7.73 10.04
C GLU A 86 -1.62 -9.06 10.38
N ILE A 87 -1.35 -9.34 11.66
CA ILE A 87 -0.81 -10.63 12.11
C ILE A 87 -1.78 -11.76 11.78
N ALA A 88 -3.08 -11.60 12.07
CA ALA A 88 -4.09 -12.60 11.73
C ALA A 88 -4.15 -12.83 10.22
N ARG A 89 -4.27 -11.76 9.43
CA ARG A 89 -4.30 -11.84 7.96
C ARG A 89 -3.05 -12.54 7.39
N ARG A 90 -1.87 -12.22 7.90
CA ARG A 90 -0.61 -12.87 7.48
C ARG A 90 -0.58 -14.34 7.86
N SER A 91 -1.07 -14.68 9.05
CA SER A 91 -1.16 -16.06 9.50
C SER A 91 -2.07 -16.89 8.60
N ASP A 92 -3.21 -16.32 8.19
CA ASP A 92 -4.14 -16.99 7.25
C ASP A 92 -3.50 -17.19 5.88
N VAL A 93 -2.78 -16.18 5.37
CA VAL A 93 -2.03 -16.29 4.10
C VAL A 93 -0.95 -17.38 4.20
N ILE A 94 -0.20 -17.45 5.30
CA ILE A 94 0.82 -18.48 5.52
C ILE A 94 0.18 -19.87 5.55
N ALA A 95 -0.94 -20.04 6.24
CA ALA A 95 -1.67 -21.30 6.28
C ALA A 95 -2.15 -21.72 4.88
N GLY A 96 -2.73 -20.80 4.11
CA GLY A 96 -3.14 -21.05 2.73
C GLY A 96 -1.95 -21.41 1.82
N LEU A 97 -0.82 -20.71 1.93
CA LEU A 97 0.40 -21.03 1.18
C LEU A 97 0.92 -22.42 1.48
N LYS A 98 0.92 -22.85 2.75
CA LYS A 98 1.34 -24.20 3.15
C LYS A 98 0.46 -25.27 2.53
N SER A 99 -0.86 -25.10 2.59
CA SER A 99 -1.82 -26.01 1.94
C SER A 99 -1.63 -26.06 0.43
N ASP A 100 -1.41 -24.91 -0.22
CA ASP A 100 -1.21 -24.87 -1.67
C ASP A 100 0.15 -25.45 -2.11
N ILE A 101 1.18 -25.37 -1.28
CA ILE A 101 2.48 -26.05 -1.51
C ILE A 101 2.29 -27.57 -1.41
N GLU A 102 1.54 -28.06 -0.43
CA GLU A 102 1.20 -29.49 -0.32
C GLU A 102 0.44 -29.96 -1.57
N ARG A 103 -0.54 -29.19 -2.04
CA ARG A 103 -1.28 -29.46 -3.28
C ARG A 103 -0.37 -29.55 -4.52
N VAL A 104 0.64 -28.68 -4.64
CA VAL A 104 1.65 -28.76 -5.70
C VAL A 104 2.46 -30.06 -5.57
N ALA A 105 2.81 -30.45 -4.34
CA ALA A 105 3.56 -31.67 -4.07
C ALA A 105 2.77 -32.96 -4.37
N GLU A 106 1.45 -32.94 -4.22
CA GLU A 106 0.55 -34.03 -4.61
C GLU A 106 0.42 -34.17 -6.13
N HIS A 107 0.67 -33.09 -6.89
CA HIS A 107 0.62 -33.06 -8.35
C HIS A 107 1.99 -32.68 -8.95
N PRO A 108 3.03 -33.53 -8.73
CA PRO A 108 4.39 -33.19 -9.10
C PRO A 108 4.57 -33.27 -10.61
N LYS A 109 5.53 -32.51 -11.09
CA LYS A 109 6.12 -32.59 -12.41
C LYS A 109 7.37 -33.48 -12.31
N PRO A 110 7.47 -34.59 -13.08
CA PRO A 110 8.64 -35.50 -12.99
C PRO A 110 9.98 -34.82 -13.37
N SER A 111 9.93 -33.82 -14.25
CA SER A 111 11.07 -32.97 -14.61
C SER A 111 10.57 -31.60 -15.10
N ASP A 112 11.49 -30.64 -15.20
CA ASP A 112 11.16 -29.28 -15.74
C ASP A 112 10.68 -29.29 -17.18
N GLU A 113 11.09 -30.28 -17.97
CA GLU A 113 10.68 -30.45 -19.36
C GLU A 113 9.35 -31.22 -19.50
N THR A 114 8.91 -31.92 -18.45
CA THR A 114 7.73 -32.78 -18.47
C THR A 114 6.46 -31.92 -18.32
N PHE A 115 5.54 -32.11 -19.23
CA PHE A 115 4.18 -31.56 -19.13
C PHE A 115 3.21 -32.65 -18.64
N VAL A 116 2.49 -32.36 -17.56
CA VAL A 116 1.57 -33.32 -16.91
C VAL A 116 0.14 -33.28 -17.49
N GLY A 117 -0.06 -32.46 -18.52
CA GLY A 117 -1.39 -32.23 -19.09
C GLY A 117 -2.15 -31.12 -18.34
N MET A 118 -3.18 -30.62 -18.99
CA MET A 118 -4.05 -29.55 -18.47
C MET A 118 -5.46 -29.69 -19.01
N THR A 119 -6.45 -29.37 -18.20
CA THR A 119 -7.83 -29.25 -18.66
C THR A 119 -8.12 -27.80 -18.99
N VAL A 120 -8.60 -27.54 -20.21
CA VAL A 120 -9.03 -26.22 -20.67
C VAL A 120 -10.43 -26.34 -21.27
N LYS A 121 -11.38 -25.54 -20.77
CA LYS A 121 -12.80 -25.58 -21.20
C LYS A 121 -13.41 -26.99 -21.21
N GLY A 122 -13.05 -27.83 -20.26
CA GLY A 122 -13.56 -29.19 -20.11
C GLY A 122 -12.87 -30.24 -20.98
N ALA A 123 -11.93 -29.87 -21.87
CA ALA A 123 -11.14 -30.79 -22.64
C ALA A 123 -9.75 -30.97 -22.01
N PHE A 124 -9.28 -32.22 -21.91
CA PHE A 124 -7.93 -32.53 -21.43
C PHE A 124 -6.95 -32.54 -22.59
N TYR A 125 -5.80 -31.87 -22.40
CA TYR A 125 -4.71 -31.79 -23.36
C TYR A 125 -3.43 -32.30 -22.73
N SER A 126 -2.73 -33.19 -23.46
CA SER A 126 -1.44 -33.77 -23.03
C SER A 126 -0.24 -33.02 -23.62
N GLU A 127 -0.45 -32.22 -24.65
CA GLU A 127 0.62 -31.52 -25.35
C GLU A 127 0.64 -30.02 -25.04
N LYS A 128 1.82 -29.47 -24.71
CA LYS A 128 1.99 -28.03 -24.40
C LYS A 128 1.47 -27.11 -25.50
N ALA A 129 1.70 -27.49 -26.78
CA ALA A 129 1.29 -26.68 -27.92
C ALA A 129 -0.23 -26.53 -27.99
N ASP A 130 -0.96 -27.63 -27.80
CA ASP A 130 -2.41 -27.67 -27.90
C ASP A 130 -3.06 -26.91 -26.76
N VAL A 131 -2.53 -27.05 -25.53
CA VAL A 131 -2.96 -26.26 -24.37
C VAL A 131 -2.74 -24.77 -24.61
N GLY A 132 -1.54 -24.40 -25.07
CA GLY A 132 -1.22 -23.02 -25.34
C GLY A 132 -2.17 -22.38 -26.37
N ASN A 133 -2.50 -23.13 -27.42
CA ASN A 133 -3.48 -22.70 -28.42
C ASN A 133 -4.89 -22.58 -27.82
N ALA A 134 -5.33 -23.58 -27.03
CA ALA A 134 -6.63 -23.54 -26.36
C ALA A 134 -6.78 -22.34 -25.39
N ILE A 135 -5.71 -22.00 -24.64
CA ILE A 135 -5.69 -20.81 -23.80
C ILE A 135 -5.81 -19.53 -24.63
N LEU A 136 -5.04 -19.41 -25.73
CA LEU A 136 -5.10 -18.23 -26.60
C LEU A 136 -6.46 -18.10 -27.30
N GLU A 137 -7.07 -19.20 -27.71
CA GLU A 137 -8.44 -19.21 -28.25
C GLU A 137 -9.45 -18.77 -27.19
N ALA A 138 -9.28 -19.22 -25.95
CA ALA A 138 -10.11 -18.77 -24.84
C ALA A 138 -9.99 -17.25 -24.63
N CYS A 139 -8.78 -16.70 -24.69
CA CYS A 139 -8.55 -15.25 -24.61
C CYS A 139 -9.25 -14.50 -25.74
N LYS A 140 -9.13 -14.98 -26.99
CA LYS A 140 -9.79 -14.35 -28.16
C LYS A 140 -11.31 -14.42 -28.10
N ALA A 141 -11.85 -15.48 -27.55
CA ALA A 141 -13.30 -15.68 -27.38
C ALA A 141 -13.90 -14.90 -26.22
N MET A 142 -13.08 -14.27 -25.38
CA MET A 142 -13.53 -13.51 -24.21
C MET A 142 -14.15 -12.18 -24.63
N THR A 143 -15.42 -11.99 -24.35
CA THR A 143 -16.16 -10.77 -24.69
C THR A 143 -16.41 -9.85 -23.49
N ASN A 144 -16.23 -10.38 -22.26
CA ASN A 144 -16.42 -9.65 -21.01
C ASN A 144 -15.14 -9.75 -20.17
N PRO A 145 -14.66 -8.67 -19.52
CA PRO A 145 -13.49 -8.69 -18.63
C PRO A 145 -13.66 -9.52 -17.34
N GLU A 146 -14.89 -9.92 -17.00
CA GLU A 146 -15.17 -10.70 -15.80
C GLU A 146 -14.50 -12.09 -15.81
N PRO A 147 -14.11 -12.62 -14.64
CA PRO A 147 -13.51 -13.93 -14.52
C PRO A 147 -14.43 -15.04 -15.04
N ILE A 148 -13.92 -15.85 -15.95
CA ILE A 148 -14.61 -17.05 -16.45
C ILE A 148 -13.79 -18.30 -16.12
N PRO A 149 -14.44 -19.45 -15.81
CA PRO A 149 -13.73 -20.70 -15.58
C PRO A 149 -12.99 -21.12 -16.85
N LEU A 150 -11.68 -21.38 -16.71
CA LEU A 150 -10.84 -21.82 -17.81
C LEU A 150 -10.60 -23.32 -17.78
N GLY A 151 -10.40 -23.91 -16.60
CA GLY A 151 -10.10 -25.32 -16.43
C GLY A 151 -9.32 -25.63 -15.16
N GLU A 152 -8.45 -26.65 -15.23
CA GLU A 152 -7.67 -27.11 -14.10
C GLU A 152 -6.22 -27.43 -14.50
N TYR A 153 -5.28 -27.09 -13.63
CA TYR A 153 -3.86 -27.39 -13.78
C TYR A 153 -3.21 -27.69 -12.42
N ARG A 154 -2.57 -28.85 -12.30
CA ARG A 154 -1.82 -29.32 -11.11
C ARG A 154 -2.63 -29.15 -9.81
N GLY A 155 -3.90 -29.55 -9.81
CA GLY A 155 -4.78 -29.46 -8.65
C GLY A 155 -5.34 -28.05 -8.35
N PHE A 156 -5.03 -27.05 -9.18
CA PHE A 156 -5.57 -25.70 -9.08
C PHE A 156 -6.65 -25.48 -10.15
N THR A 157 -7.75 -24.86 -9.77
CA THR A 157 -8.72 -24.36 -10.74
C THR A 157 -8.20 -23.07 -11.39
N MET A 158 -8.53 -22.88 -12.66
CA MET A 158 -8.09 -21.72 -13.43
C MET A 158 -9.28 -20.83 -13.79
N GLU A 159 -9.13 -19.54 -13.57
CA GLU A 159 -10.07 -18.51 -13.99
C GLU A 159 -9.36 -17.53 -14.95
N LEU A 160 -9.90 -17.34 -16.15
CA LEU A 160 -9.41 -16.37 -17.13
C LEU A 160 -10.16 -15.05 -16.95
N TYR A 161 -9.44 -13.93 -16.92
CA TYR A 161 -10.01 -12.60 -16.85
C TYR A 161 -9.12 -11.56 -17.57
N PHE A 162 -9.69 -10.39 -17.84
CA PHE A 162 -8.97 -9.30 -18.49
C PHE A 162 -8.87 -8.09 -17.56
N GLU A 163 -7.64 -7.69 -17.23
CA GLU A 163 -7.37 -6.58 -16.32
C GLU A 163 -6.12 -5.81 -16.77
N ALA A 164 -6.15 -4.49 -16.64
CA ALA A 164 -5.04 -3.61 -17.01
C ALA A 164 -4.54 -3.80 -18.45
N ARG A 165 -5.44 -4.08 -19.40
CA ARG A 165 -5.17 -4.37 -20.81
C ARG A 165 -4.39 -5.66 -21.07
N GLU A 166 -4.40 -6.58 -20.12
CA GLU A 166 -3.72 -7.88 -20.22
C GLU A 166 -4.69 -9.01 -19.87
N TYR A 167 -4.53 -10.13 -20.55
CA TYR A 167 -5.19 -11.37 -20.15
C TYR A 167 -4.42 -12.00 -19.00
N LYS A 168 -5.15 -12.40 -17.98
CA LYS A 168 -4.59 -13.05 -16.80
C LYS A 168 -5.35 -14.33 -16.48
N VAL A 169 -4.61 -15.31 -16.01
CA VAL A 169 -5.19 -16.52 -15.39
C VAL A 169 -4.94 -16.45 -13.90
N ARG A 170 -5.98 -16.68 -13.12
CA ARG A 170 -5.87 -16.88 -11.69
C ARG A 170 -5.87 -18.37 -11.41
N LEU A 171 -4.76 -18.88 -10.86
CA LEU A 171 -4.67 -20.22 -10.29
C LEU A 171 -5.26 -20.15 -8.88
N LYS A 172 -6.30 -20.91 -8.62
CA LYS A 172 -7.09 -20.86 -7.38
C LYS A 172 -6.97 -22.17 -6.63
N GLY A 173 -6.27 -22.12 -5.52
CA GLY A 173 -6.22 -23.13 -4.48
C GLY A 173 -6.95 -22.63 -3.24
N GLU A 174 -6.27 -22.67 -2.08
CA GLU A 174 -6.71 -21.94 -0.88
C GLU A 174 -6.54 -20.43 -1.09
N LEU A 175 -5.48 -20.04 -1.82
CA LEU A 175 -5.25 -18.68 -2.25
C LEU A 175 -5.39 -18.54 -3.76
N GLY A 176 -5.37 -17.29 -4.25
CA GLY A 176 -5.43 -16.99 -5.67
C GLY A 176 -4.11 -16.41 -6.19
N TYR A 177 -3.57 -17.01 -7.25
CA TYR A 177 -2.30 -16.60 -7.86
C TYR A 177 -2.53 -16.05 -9.26
N PRO A 178 -2.52 -14.73 -9.45
CA PRO A 178 -2.66 -14.13 -10.76
C PRO A 178 -1.40 -14.33 -11.59
N VAL A 179 -1.56 -14.77 -12.83
CA VAL A 179 -0.50 -14.98 -13.82
C VAL A 179 -0.87 -14.24 -15.09
N THR A 180 -0.03 -13.30 -15.51
CA THR A 180 -0.22 -12.58 -16.78
C THR A 180 0.13 -13.49 -17.96
N LEU A 181 -0.77 -13.57 -18.92
CA LEU A 181 -0.57 -14.31 -20.16
C LEU A 181 0.11 -13.44 -21.21
N GLY A 182 0.93 -14.07 -22.04
CA GLY A 182 1.51 -13.48 -23.23
C GLY A 182 0.88 -14.03 -24.51
N THR A 183 1.45 -13.63 -25.63
CA THR A 183 1.07 -14.12 -26.97
C THR A 183 1.72 -15.45 -27.34
N ASP A 184 2.67 -15.90 -26.54
CA ASP A 184 3.42 -17.14 -26.74
C ASP A 184 2.74 -18.32 -26.05
N THR A 185 2.46 -19.40 -26.80
CA THR A 185 1.78 -20.60 -26.32
C THR A 185 2.55 -21.32 -25.22
N PHE A 186 3.84 -21.60 -25.45
CA PHE A 186 4.70 -22.30 -24.49
C PHE A 186 5.03 -21.46 -23.28
N GLY A 187 5.30 -20.17 -23.49
CA GLY A 187 5.62 -19.23 -22.44
C GLY A 187 4.48 -19.07 -21.42
N ASN A 188 3.23 -19.22 -21.82
CA ASN A 188 2.10 -19.16 -20.91
C ASN A 188 2.11 -20.32 -19.90
N ILE A 189 2.43 -21.54 -20.35
CA ILE A 189 2.52 -22.70 -19.47
C ILE A 189 3.70 -22.56 -18.51
N THR A 190 4.84 -22.10 -19.02
CA THR A 190 6.02 -21.82 -18.18
C THR A 190 5.72 -20.77 -17.10
N ARG A 191 4.93 -19.73 -17.41
CA ARG A 191 4.51 -18.72 -16.44
C ARG A 191 3.61 -19.32 -15.35
N LEU A 192 2.69 -20.21 -15.72
CA LEU A 192 1.84 -20.94 -14.75
C LEU A 192 2.69 -21.83 -13.84
N ASP A 193 3.63 -22.59 -14.42
CA ASP A 193 4.57 -23.42 -13.64
C ASP A 193 5.40 -22.57 -12.67
N ASN A 194 6.01 -21.49 -13.16
CA ASN A 194 6.82 -20.60 -12.33
C ASN A 194 6.03 -19.97 -11.18
N ALA A 195 4.74 -19.71 -11.39
CA ALA A 195 3.87 -19.19 -10.33
C ALA A 195 3.68 -20.21 -9.20
N LEU A 196 3.50 -21.49 -9.54
CA LEU A 196 3.35 -22.58 -8.55
C LEU A 196 4.69 -22.94 -7.90
N GLU A 197 5.76 -23.01 -8.66
CA GLU A 197 7.11 -23.31 -8.14
C GLU A 197 7.68 -22.16 -7.29
N GLY A 198 7.16 -20.95 -7.45
CA GLY A 198 7.50 -19.80 -6.64
C GLY A 198 6.81 -19.73 -5.27
N LEU A 199 5.88 -20.65 -4.94
CA LEU A 199 5.13 -20.62 -3.68
C LEU A 199 6.01 -20.74 -2.43
N PRO A 200 7.04 -21.62 -2.38
CA PRO A 200 7.93 -21.73 -1.21
C PRO A 200 8.62 -20.39 -0.90
N LYS A 201 9.09 -19.68 -1.92
CA LYS A 201 9.70 -18.35 -1.75
C LYS A 201 8.71 -17.32 -1.22
N ARG A 202 7.45 -17.39 -1.69
CA ARG A 202 6.38 -16.51 -1.16
C ARG A 202 6.07 -16.82 0.30
N LEU A 203 6.09 -18.09 0.68
CA LEU A 203 5.91 -18.50 2.07
C LEU A 203 7.01 -17.92 2.96
N GLU A 204 8.28 -18.09 2.59
CA GLU A 204 9.42 -17.56 3.32
C GLU A 204 9.30 -16.02 3.52
N MET A 205 8.95 -15.28 2.46
CA MET A 205 8.76 -13.84 2.56
C MET A 205 7.63 -13.46 3.53
N ASN A 206 6.50 -14.17 3.51
CA ASN A 206 5.39 -13.89 4.43
C ASN A 206 5.71 -14.27 5.88
N GLU A 207 6.48 -15.33 6.12
CA GLU A 207 6.96 -15.70 7.44
C GLU A 207 7.92 -14.64 8.00
N MET A 208 8.87 -14.13 7.19
CA MET A 208 9.74 -13.02 7.58
C MET A 208 8.96 -11.74 7.91
N GLU A 209 7.96 -11.40 7.10
CA GLU A 209 7.13 -10.23 7.35
C GLU A 209 6.25 -10.39 8.61
N LEU A 210 5.77 -11.61 8.88
CA LEU A 210 5.03 -11.90 10.12
C LEU A 210 5.93 -11.72 11.36
N ASP A 211 7.18 -12.17 11.29
CA ASP A 211 8.12 -12.04 12.40
C ASP A 211 8.51 -10.56 12.65
N ASN A 212 8.56 -9.75 11.61
CA ASN A 212 8.78 -8.30 11.73
C ASN A 212 7.58 -7.55 12.36
N LEU A 213 6.38 -8.14 12.32
CA LEU A 213 5.17 -7.55 12.92
C LEU A 213 4.98 -7.92 14.39
N LYS A 214 5.65 -8.94 14.88
CA LYS A 214 5.61 -9.40 16.29
C LYS A 214 6.63 -8.66 17.13
#